data_15983d8005c19a9af080039ff07cfe5a
#
_entry.id   15983d8005c19a9af080039ff07cfe5a
#
_cell.length_a   1.000
_cell.length_b   1.000
_cell.length_c   1.000
_cell.angle_alpha   90.00
_cell.angle_beta   90.00
_cell.angle_gamma   90.00
#
_symmetry.space_group_name_H-M   'P 1'
#
loop_
_entity.id
_entity.type
_entity.pdbx_description
1 polymer ?
#
loop_
_entity_poly.entity_id
_entity_poly.type
_entity_poly.pdbx_seq_one_letter_code
_entity_poly.pdbx_strand_id
1 'polypeptide(L)'
;MPGGSDNLDSRGNPLDVLDGSGGRLLHAAELVAPLSPAVPARHPGPIPLLPGAQTPGRRLRFALVQTCTLASLTLGLLAIFLSLSGETRWAAALLVGCVTFDGVDGLLARRFGVASPFGAQMDSLADMCSFGIATPVVVYTSIHGSAPGALIAGACALVACCAAIRLARFNVSPKDGRFFCGVPTTMAAAVLGIAMLIGLRLPGLVSVTAVAVLALAMVSSFPYAKLARIVALPAWLWLVPLAGALLDYRITFVVLVGIYLLSGPVLWLRARRQPVAGGH
;
A
#
# COMPACT_ATOMS: atom_id res chain seq x y z
N MET A 1 49.64 -18.13 67.32
CA MET A 1 50.42 -17.98 66.11
C MET A 1 50.24 -19.25 65.29
N PRO A 2 49.57 -19.28 64.21
CA PRO A 2 50.10 -19.13 62.90
C PRO A 2 49.11 -18.45 61.93
N GLY A 3 49.62 -17.90 60.96
CA GLY A 3 49.56 -17.36 59.74
C GLY A 3 48.50 -17.91 58.80
N GLY A 4 47.55 -17.07 58.40
CA GLY A 4 46.68 -17.33 57.28
C GLY A 4 47.41 -17.02 55.98
N SER A 5 47.43 -17.99 55.06
CA SER A 5 47.93 -17.83 53.70
C SER A 5 46.82 -17.29 52.81
N ASP A 6 47.06 -16.15 52.22
CA ASP A 6 46.19 -15.47 51.32
C ASP A 6 46.03 -16.29 50.01
N ASN A 7 44.85 -16.81 49.75
CA ASN A 7 44.45 -17.43 48.46
C ASN A 7 43.91 -16.36 47.55
N LEU A 8 44.80 -15.53 47.02
CA LEU A 8 44.47 -14.59 45.93
C LEU A 8 45.36 -14.92 44.73
N ASP A 9 44.77 -14.80 43.53
CA ASP A 9 45.52 -14.89 42.28
C ASP A 9 46.40 -13.66 42.07
N SER A 10 47.29 -13.66 41.08
CA SER A 10 48.23 -12.57 40.77
C SER A 10 47.54 -11.24 40.37
N ARG A 11 46.21 -11.16 40.44
CA ARG A 11 45.37 -9.97 40.15
C ARG A 11 44.48 -9.60 41.33
N GLY A 12 44.62 -10.23 42.49
CA GLY A 12 43.88 -9.87 43.70
C GLY A 12 42.43 -10.39 43.76
N ASN A 13 42.09 -11.42 43.01
CA ASN A 13 40.74 -11.98 42.98
C ASN A 13 40.71 -13.30 43.80
N PRO A 14 39.68 -13.56 44.62
CA PRO A 14 39.55 -14.81 45.37
C PRO A 14 39.44 -16.01 44.42
N LEU A 15 40.24 -17.08 44.70
CA LEU A 15 40.11 -18.33 43.96
C LEU A 15 38.85 -19.08 44.40
N ASP A 16 37.98 -19.40 43.42
CA ASP A 16 36.83 -20.26 43.65
C ASP A 16 37.27 -21.67 44.04
N VAL A 17 37.03 -22.03 45.27
CA VAL A 17 37.16 -23.41 45.75
C VAL A 17 35.95 -24.19 45.24
N LEU A 18 36.16 -25.01 44.23
CA LEU A 18 35.15 -25.95 43.73
C LEU A 18 34.97 -27.07 44.77
N ASP A 19 33.91 -27.00 45.56
CA ASP A 19 33.42 -28.14 46.35
C ASP A 19 32.52 -29.02 45.49
N GLY A 20 32.96 -30.24 45.30
CA GLY A 20 32.35 -31.20 44.38
C GLY A 20 31.18 -31.96 45.04
N SER A 21 30.01 -31.33 45.16
CA SER A 21 28.73 -32.05 45.24
C SER A 21 27.56 -31.06 45.32
N GLY A 22 26.79 -30.94 44.27
CA GLY A 22 25.52 -30.18 44.32
C GLY A 22 25.30 -29.15 43.22
N GLY A 23 26.03 -29.25 42.15
CA GLY A 23 25.79 -28.34 41.01
C GLY A 23 24.52 -28.67 40.26
N ARG A 24 23.42 -28.00 40.56
CA ARG A 24 22.35 -27.69 39.55
C ARG A 24 21.16 -26.85 40.05
N LEU A 25 21.15 -26.39 41.28
CA LEU A 25 20.01 -25.63 41.81
C LEU A 25 20.24 -24.14 42.10
N LEU A 26 21.46 -23.62 41.95
CA LEU A 26 21.76 -22.20 42.23
C LEU A 26 21.78 -21.29 41.02
N HIS A 27 21.66 -21.84 39.79
CA HIS A 27 21.65 -21.02 38.57
C HIS A 27 20.28 -20.47 38.15
N ALA A 28 19.20 -20.89 38.83
CA ALA A 28 17.86 -20.40 38.53
C ALA A 28 17.46 -19.15 39.34
N ALA A 29 18.17 -18.84 40.42
CA ALA A 29 17.83 -17.69 41.26
C ALA A 29 18.54 -16.38 40.87
N GLU A 30 19.59 -16.45 40.08
CA GLU A 30 20.42 -15.27 39.74
C GLU A 30 20.02 -14.62 38.40
N LEU A 31 19.02 -15.20 37.71
CA LEU A 31 18.48 -14.67 36.41
C LEU A 31 17.23 -13.78 36.57
N VAL A 32 16.86 -13.45 37.80
CA VAL A 32 15.86 -12.41 38.06
C VAL A 32 16.59 -11.13 38.44
N ALA A 33 17.21 -10.47 37.46
CA ALA A 33 17.56 -9.07 37.63
C ALA A 33 16.27 -8.33 38.05
N PRO A 34 16.32 -7.46 39.11
CA PRO A 34 15.15 -6.70 39.51
C PRO A 34 14.67 -5.92 38.24
N LEU A 35 13.46 -6.24 37.80
CA LEU A 35 12.79 -5.46 36.73
C LEU A 35 12.89 -3.99 37.15
N SER A 36 13.71 -3.25 36.44
CA SER A 36 13.77 -1.79 36.57
C SER A 36 12.35 -1.31 36.68
N PRO A 37 11.98 -0.44 37.64
CA PRO A 37 10.60 -0.01 37.83
C PRO A 37 10.11 0.44 36.47
N ALA A 38 9.07 -0.23 35.96
CA ALA A 38 8.48 0.05 34.65
C ALA A 38 8.20 1.55 34.60
N VAL A 39 8.93 2.28 33.78
CA VAL A 39 8.63 3.68 33.49
C VAL A 39 7.15 3.69 33.13
N PRO A 40 6.28 4.40 33.90
CA PRO A 40 4.85 4.38 33.63
C PRO A 40 4.68 4.76 32.17
N ALA A 41 4.12 3.86 31.37
CA ALA A 41 3.84 4.12 29.97
C ALA A 41 3.00 5.39 29.94
N ARG A 42 3.63 6.50 29.56
CA ARG A 42 2.89 7.73 29.32
C ARG A 42 1.88 7.37 28.23
N HIS A 43 0.61 7.28 28.61
CA HIS A 43 -0.43 7.16 27.61
C HIS A 43 -0.16 8.24 26.56
N PRO A 44 0.07 7.88 25.29
CA PRO A 44 0.26 8.89 24.29
C PRO A 44 -0.98 9.79 24.32
N GLY A 45 -0.77 11.07 24.57
CA GLY A 45 -1.86 12.05 24.55
C GLY A 45 -2.59 11.98 23.19
N PRO A 46 -3.79 12.52 23.07
CA PRO A 46 -4.56 12.48 21.83
C PRO A 46 -3.70 12.98 20.67
N ILE A 47 -3.58 12.16 19.62
CA ILE A 47 -2.79 12.50 18.44
C ILE A 47 -3.38 13.76 17.81
N PRO A 48 -2.65 14.88 17.71
CA PRO A 48 -3.19 16.10 17.15
C PRO A 48 -3.53 15.89 15.67
N LEU A 49 -4.72 16.31 15.24
CA LEU A 49 -5.18 16.23 13.85
C LEU A 49 -4.18 16.87 12.87
N LEU A 50 -3.60 17.99 13.27
CA LEU A 50 -2.58 18.72 12.53
C LEU A 50 -1.40 19.03 13.46
N PRO A 51 -0.26 18.32 13.35
CA PRO A 51 0.92 18.56 14.16
C PRO A 51 1.55 19.95 13.85
N GLY A 52 2.12 20.59 14.86
CA GLY A 52 2.84 21.86 14.74
C GLY A 52 1.98 23.11 14.89
N ALA A 53 2.49 24.27 14.45
CA ALA A 53 1.84 25.57 14.63
C ALA A 53 0.43 25.61 13.99
N GLN A 54 -0.56 26.00 14.77
CA GLN A 54 -1.98 26.00 14.36
C GLN A 54 -2.43 27.39 13.85
N THR A 55 -1.78 27.88 12.79
CA THR A 55 -2.19 29.13 12.16
C THR A 55 -3.48 28.96 11.34
N PRO A 56 -4.34 29.99 11.23
CA PRO A 56 -5.57 29.91 10.44
C PRO A 56 -5.35 29.47 9.00
N GLY A 57 -4.32 30.00 8.35
CA GLY A 57 -3.96 29.62 6.97
C GLY A 57 -3.56 28.15 6.82
N ARG A 58 -2.87 27.59 7.82
CA ARG A 58 -2.49 26.18 7.81
C ARG A 58 -3.68 25.26 8.04
N ARG A 59 -4.61 25.65 8.94
CA ARG A 59 -5.87 24.94 9.16
C ARG A 59 -6.73 24.92 7.89
N LEU A 60 -6.82 26.05 7.19
CA LEU A 60 -7.57 26.13 5.92
C LEU A 60 -6.98 25.22 4.84
N ARG A 61 -5.65 25.21 4.67
CA ARG A 61 -4.97 24.33 3.72
C ARG A 61 -5.17 22.85 4.07
N PHE A 62 -5.11 22.51 5.35
CA PHE A 62 -5.42 21.15 5.82
C PHE A 62 -6.86 20.78 5.53
N ALA A 63 -7.83 21.63 5.85
CA ALA A 63 -9.25 21.41 5.56
C ALA A 63 -9.49 21.22 4.06
N LEU A 64 -8.83 22.02 3.19
CA LEU A 64 -8.93 21.86 1.74
C LEU A 64 -8.46 20.48 1.27
N VAL A 65 -7.33 19.98 1.79
CA VAL A 65 -6.84 18.63 1.47
C VAL A 65 -7.85 17.58 1.90
N GLN A 66 -8.35 17.66 3.15
CA GLN A 66 -9.35 16.70 3.66
C GLN A 66 -10.66 16.75 2.85
N THR A 67 -11.03 17.91 2.33
CA THR A 67 -12.21 18.05 1.46
C THR A 67 -12.02 17.28 0.14
N CYS A 68 -10.82 17.28 -0.44
CA CYS A 68 -10.52 16.47 -1.64
C CYS A 68 -10.65 14.96 -1.34
N THR A 69 -10.12 14.50 -0.21
CA THR A 69 -10.25 13.09 0.22
C THR A 69 -11.70 12.71 0.46
N LEU A 70 -12.49 13.57 1.12
CA LEU A 70 -13.94 13.36 1.30
C LEU A 70 -14.71 13.40 -0.02
N ALA A 71 -14.29 14.23 -0.97
CA ALA A 71 -14.87 14.26 -2.31
C ALA A 71 -14.62 12.93 -3.05
N SER A 72 -13.41 12.38 -3.00
CA SER A 72 -13.12 11.05 -3.54
C SER A 72 -14.04 9.98 -2.94
N LEU A 73 -14.18 9.95 -1.61
CA LEU A 73 -15.09 9.03 -0.92
C LEU A 73 -16.55 9.19 -1.38
N THR A 74 -17.02 10.43 -1.49
CA THR A 74 -18.40 10.74 -1.92
C THR A 74 -18.63 10.30 -3.36
N LEU A 75 -17.69 10.56 -4.26
CA LEU A 75 -17.76 10.12 -5.65
C LEU A 75 -17.78 8.59 -5.76
N GLY A 76 -17.01 7.89 -4.92
CA GLY A 76 -17.02 6.42 -4.84
C GLY A 76 -18.40 5.88 -4.45
N LEU A 77 -19.03 6.48 -3.44
CA LEU A 77 -20.39 6.12 -3.03
C LEU A 77 -21.43 6.40 -4.12
N LEU A 78 -21.34 7.56 -4.77
CA LEU A 78 -22.21 7.91 -5.90
C LEU A 78 -21.99 6.94 -7.08
N ALA A 79 -20.76 6.50 -7.34
CA ALA A 79 -20.47 5.50 -8.36
C ALA A 79 -21.19 4.18 -8.09
N ILE A 80 -21.26 3.75 -6.82
CA ILE A 80 -22.03 2.56 -6.43
C ILE A 80 -23.52 2.77 -6.77
N PHE A 81 -24.13 3.88 -6.37
CA PHE A 81 -25.56 4.13 -6.62
C PHE A 81 -25.89 4.19 -8.11
N LEU A 82 -25.07 4.88 -8.91
CA LEU A 82 -25.27 4.92 -10.36
C LEU A 82 -25.09 3.54 -11.01
N SER A 83 -24.14 2.77 -10.53
CA SER A 83 -23.90 1.42 -11.03
C SER A 83 -25.09 0.50 -10.75
N LEU A 84 -25.71 0.57 -9.57
CA LEU A 84 -26.91 -0.17 -9.20
C LEU A 84 -28.14 0.26 -9.97
N SER A 85 -28.19 1.54 -10.42
CA SER A 85 -29.24 2.07 -11.28
C SER A 85 -29.02 1.72 -12.77
N GLY A 86 -27.98 0.96 -13.12
CA GLY A 86 -27.65 0.58 -14.49
C GLY A 86 -26.77 1.58 -15.26
N GLU A 87 -26.49 2.74 -14.68
CA GLU A 87 -25.69 3.81 -15.29
C GLU A 87 -24.17 3.55 -15.13
N THR A 88 -23.72 2.37 -15.57
CA THR A 88 -22.35 1.88 -15.38
C THR A 88 -21.28 2.79 -15.98
N ARG A 89 -21.61 3.48 -17.09
CA ARG A 89 -20.66 4.40 -17.74
C ARG A 89 -20.40 5.65 -16.90
N TRP A 90 -21.45 6.23 -16.31
CA TRP A 90 -21.31 7.37 -15.38
C TRP A 90 -20.63 6.95 -14.08
N ALA A 91 -20.96 5.75 -13.56
CA ALA A 91 -20.27 5.17 -12.42
C ALA A 91 -18.77 5.04 -12.68
N ALA A 92 -18.37 4.55 -13.86
CA ALA A 92 -16.98 4.45 -14.27
C ALA A 92 -16.29 5.83 -14.36
N ALA A 93 -16.99 6.85 -14.89
CA ALA A 93 -16.48 8.22 -14.92
C ALA A 93 -16.24 8.78 -13.51
N LEU A 94 -17.14 8.51 -12.56
CA LEU A 94 -16.94 8.90 -11.16
C LEU A 94 -15.77 8.18 -10.50
N LEU A 95 -15.51 6.90 -10.82
CA LEU A 95 -14.32 6.19 -10.32
C LEU A 95 -13.02 6.83 -10.84
N VAL A 96 -12.98 7.25 -12.09
CA VAL A 96 -11.83 8.02 -12.63
C VAL A 96 -11.71 9.36 -11.92
N GLY A 97 -12.81 9.99 -11.56
CA GLY A 97 -12.86 11.18 -10.71
C GLY A 97 -12.26 10.92 -9.33
N CYS A 98 -12.61 9.80 -8.67
CA CYS A 98 -12.01 9.40 -7.38
C CYS A 98 -10.48 9.34 -7.46
N VAL A 99 -9.95 8.67 -8.49
CA VAL A 99 -8.49 8.57 -8.71
C VAL A 99 -7.85 9.95 -8.89
N THR A 100 -8.55 10.86 -9.55
CA THR A 100 -8.07 12.23 -9.75
C THR A 100 -8.00 13.01 -8.45
N PHE A 101 -9.07 12.97 -7.64
CA PHE A 101 -9.14 13.66 -6.35
C PHE A 101 -8.12 13.11 -5.35
N ASP A 102 -7.93 11.80 -5.30
CA ASP A 102 -6.89 11.13 -4.51
C ASP A 102 -5.47 11.58 -4.91
N GLY A 103 -5.19 11.64 -6.21
CA GLY A 103 -3.91 12.16 -6.68
C GLY A 103 -3.68 13.63 -6.32
N VAL A 104 -4.74 14.45 -6.36
CA VAL A 104 -4.70 15.89 -6.05
C VAL A 104 -4.49 16.12 -4.56
N ASP A 105 -5.20 15.44 -3.65
CA ASP A 105 -5.06 15.67 -2.21
C ASP A 105 -3.67 15.27 -1.71
N GLY A 106 -3.10 14.16 -2.17
CA GLY A 106 -1.73 13.78 -1.88
C GLY A 106 -0.69 14.79 -2.41
N LEU A 107 -0.93 15.37 -3.58
CA LEU A 107 -0.09 16.44 -4.12
C LEU A 107 -0.19 17.72 -3.27
N LEU A 108 -1.41 18.14 -2.94
CA LEU A 108 -1.68 19.35 -2.14
C LEU A 108 -1.13 19.22 -0.71
N ALA A 109 -1.29 18.06 -0.07
CA ALA A 109 -0.76 17.78 1.27
C ALA A 109 0.76 17.99 1.32
N ARG A 110 1.48 17.48 0.32
CA ARG A 110 2.93 17.67 0.18
C ARG A 110 3.30 19.12 -0.13
N ARG A 111 2.60 19.76 -1.07
CA ARG A 111 2.89 21.14 -1.48
C ARG A 111 2.64 22.16 -0.37
N PHE A 112 1.62 21.95 0.43
CA PHE A 112 1.27 22.85 1.54
C PHE A 112 1.98 22.51 2.85
N GLY A 113 2.71 21.41 2.93
CA GLY A 113 3.38 20.98 4.16
C GLY A 113 2.40 20.67 5.31
N VAL A 114 1.19 20.20 4.98
CA VAL A 114 0.13 19.87 5.95
C VAL A 114 -0.10 18.36 6.11
N ALA A 115 0.83 17.55 5.63
CA ALA A 115 0.78 16.11 5.84
C ALA A 115 0.71 15.78 7.35
N SER A 116 -0.23 14.92 7.74
CA SER A 116 -0.44 14.53 9.14
C SER A 116 -0.75 13.04 9.25
N PRO A 117 -0.51 12.41 10.41
CA PRO A 117 -0.91 11.02 10.64
C PRO A 117 -2.41 10.81 10.47
N PHE A 118 -3.23 11.76 10.92
CA PHE A 118 -4.68 11.72 10.74
C PHE A 118 -5.06 11.75 9.25
N GLY A 119 -4.47 12.69 8.48
CA GLY A 119 -4.72 12.78 7.04
C GLY A 119 -4.36 11.49 6.30
N ALA A 120 -3.23 10.86 6.63
CA ALA A 120 -2.81 9.60 6.04
C ALA A 120 -3.75 8.43 6.35
N GLN A 121 -4.33 8.38 7.57
CA GLN A 121 -5.31 7.36 7.91
C GLN A 121 -6.64 7.60 7.19
N MET A 122 -7.08 8.86 7.12
CA MET A 122 -8.31 9.23 6.42
C MET A 122 -8.23 8.93 4.93
N ASP A 123 -7.10 9.23 4.30
CA ASP A 123 -6.76 8.88 2.93
C ASP A 123 -6.87 7.37 2.68
N SER A 124 -6.22 6.56 3.53
CA SER A 124 -6.30 5.09 3.43
C SER A 124 -7.72 4.53 3.60
N LEU A 125 -8.56 5.15 4.44
CA LEU A 125 -9.96 4.76 4.59
C LEU A 125 -10.78 5.15 3.36
N ALA A 126 -10.56 6.35 2.82
CA ALA A 126 -11.20 6.80 1.58
C ALA A 126 -10.80 5.91 0.41
N ASP A 127 -9.53 5.56 0.28
CA ASP A 127 -8.99 4.62 -0.71
C ASP A 127 -9.67 3.25 -0.61
N MET A 128 -9.81 2.73 0.61
CA MET A 128 -10.47 1.44 0.81
C MET A 128 -11.93 1.50 0.34
N CYS A 129 -12.65 2.58 0.64
CA CYS A 129 -14.04 2.74 0.22
C CYS A 129 -14.17 2.94 -1.30
N SER A 130 -13.36 3.83 -1.89
CA SER A 130 -13.47 4.20 -3.31
C SER A 130 -12.85 3.16 -4.25
N PHE A 131 -11.68 2.60 -3.88
CA PHE A 131 -10.96 1.67 -4.74
C PHE A 131 -11.12 0.22 -4.31
N GLY A 132 -11.21 -0.05 -2.99
CA GLY A 132 -11.39 -1.41 -2.47
C GLY A 132 -12.83 -1.90 -2.49
N ILE A 133 -13.82 -1.01 -2.41
CA ILE A 133 -15.25 -1.37 -2.36
C ILE A 133 -16.01 -0.87 -3.58
N ALA A 134 -15.99 0.45 -3.88
CA ALA A 134 -16.81 0.97 -4.97
C ALA A 134 -16.37 0.43 -6.34
N THR A 135 -15.07 0.35 -6.59
CA THR A 135 -14.55 -0.19 -7.86
C THR A 135 -15.04 -1.62 -8.13
N PRO A 136 -14.87 -2.63 -7.25
CA PRO A 136 -15.36 -3.98 -7.52
C PRO A 136 -16.89 -4.07 -7.62
N VAL A 137 -17.66 -3.22 -6.93
CA VAL A 137 -19.13 -3.17 -7.10
C VAL A 137 -19.49 -2.70 -8.50
N VAL A 138 -18.87 -1.64 -8.99
CA VAL A 138 -19.11 -1.12 -10.37
C VAL A 138 -18.64 -2.14 -11.41
N VAL A 139 -17.52 -2.85 -11.17
CA VAL A 139 -17.07 -3.96 -12.04
C VAL A 139 -18.11 -5.06 -12.06
N TYR A 140 -18.59 -5.50 -10.90
CA TYR A 140 -19.58 -6.56 -10.79
C TYR A 140 -20.83 -6.27 -11.62
N THR A 141 -21.41 -5.08 -11.47
CA THR A 141 -22.61 -4.67 -12.22
C THR A 141 -22.32 -4.57 -13.72
N SER A 142 -21.14 -4.09 -14.10
CA SER A 142 -20.72 -3.88 -15.48
C SER A 142 -20.57 -5.17 -16.28
N ILE A 143 -20.08 -6.26 -15.66
CA ILE A 143 -19.85 -7.55 -16.31
C ILE A 143 -20.86 -8.62 -15.87
N HIS A 144 -21.89 -8.23 -15.12
CA HIS A 144 -22.96 -9.13 -14.71
C HIS A 144 -23.61 -9.79 -15.93
N GLY A 145 -23.85 -11.11 -15.85
CA GLY A 145 -24.42 -11.87 -16.96
C GLY A 145 -23.42 -12.30 -18.05
N SER A 146 -22.17 -11.81 -18.05
CA SER A 146 -21.15 -12.24 -19.02
C SER A 146 -20.42 -13.53 -18.61
N ALA A 147 -20.45 -13.89 -17.32
CA ALA A 147 -19.87 -15.09 -16.74
C ALA A 147 -20.72 -15.55 -15.54
N PRO A 148 -20.47 -16.76 -14.97
CA PRO A 148 -21.15 -17.20 -13.75
C PRO A 148 -20.98 -16.19 -12.61
N GLY A 149 -22.11 -15.77 -12.00
CA GLY A 149 -22.14 -14.72 -10.98
C GLY A 149 -21.20 -14.98 -9.80
N ALA A 150 -21.05 -16.25 -9.40
CA ALA A 150 -20.12 -16.64 -8.33
C ALA A 150 -18.65 -16.34 -8.68
N LEU A 151 -18.24 -16.54 -9.93
CA LEU A 151 -16.87 -16.23 -10.37
C LEU A 151 -16.62 -14.71 -10.40
N ILE A 152 -17.61 -13.95 -10.89
CA ILE A 152 -17.53 -12.48 -10.88
C ILE A 152 -17.45 -11.97 -9.44
N ALA A 153 -18.34 -12.43 -8.56
CA ALA A 153 -18.34 -12.04 -7.15
C ALA A 153 -17.02 -12.42 -6.44
N GLY A 154 -16.49 -13.62 -6.71
CA GLY A 154 -15.21 -14.06 -6.18
C GLY A 154 -14.03 -13.19 -6.62
N ALA A 155 -13.97 -12.82 -7.91
CA ALA A 155 -12.93 -11.91 -8.41
C ALA A 155 -13.05 -10.50 -7.81
N CYS A 156 -14.28 -9.99 -7.65
CA CYS A 156 -14.54 -8.69 -7.02
C CYS A 156 -14.18 -8.70 -5.52
N ALA A 157 -14.52 -9.77 -4.79
CA ALA A 157 -14.11 -9.95 -3.41
C ALA A 157 -12.59 -10.03 -3.27
N LEU A 158 -11.91 -10.70 -4.21
CA LEU A 158 -10.45 -10.75 -4.25
C LEU A 158 -9.83 -9.35 -4.40
N VAL A 159 -10.41 -8.47 -5.24
CA VAL A 159 -9.97 -7.07 -5.36
C VAL A 159 -10.06 -6.36 -4.01
N ALA A 160 -11.21 -6.49 -3.31
CA ALA A 160 -11.41 -5.84 -2.02
C ALA A 160 -10.40 -6.34 -0.96
N CYS A 161 -10.22 -7.66 -0.86
CA CYS A 161 -9.25 -8.26 0.08
C CYS A 161 -7.81 -7.82 -0.23
N CYS A 162 -7.41 -7.86 -1.50
CA CYS A 162 -6.07 -7.44 -1.92
C CYS A 162 -5.84 -5.94 -1.69
N ALA A 163 -6.85 -5.09 -1.90
CA ALA A 163 -6.78 -3.67 -1.58
C ALA A 163 -6.57 -3.45 -0.08
N ALA A 164 -7.35 -4.12 0.78
CA ALA A 164 -7.22 -4.04 2.23
C ALA A 164 -5.82 -4.45 2.72
N ILE A 165 -5.32 -5.61 2.25
CA ILE A 165 -3.98 -6.10 2.61
C ILE A 165 -2.92 -5.09 2.17
N ARG A 166 -3.05 -4.55 0.96
CA ARG A 166 -2.09 -3.61 0.41
C ARG A 166 -2.06 -2.30 1.21
N LEU A 167 -3.22 -1.71 1.51
CA LEU A 167 -3.33 -0.47 2.30
C LEU A 167 -2.82 -0.68 3.73
N ALA A 168 -3.14 -1.81 4.37
CA ALA A 168 -2.61 -2.17 5.68
C ALA A 168 -1.08 -2.28 5.65
N ARG A 169 -0.50 -2.98 4.66
CA ARG A 169 0.96 -3.06 4.49
C ARG A 169 1.60 -1.68 4.29
N PHE A 170 0.97 -0.82 3.50
CA PHE A 170 1.46 0.55 3.27
C PHE A 170 1.50 1.36 4.55
N ASN A 171 0.48 1.23 5.42
CA ASN A 171 0.38 1.99 6.66
C ASN A 171 1.39 1.56 7.74
N VAL A 172 1.77 0.28 7.77
CA VAL A 172 2.73 -0.26 8.75
C VAL A 172 4.17 -0.33 8.24
N SER A 173 4.38 -0.18 6.92
CA SER A 173 5.73 -0.27 6.35
C SER A 173 6.56 0.98 6.65
N PRO A 174 7.86 0.82 6.99
CA PRO A 174 8.77 1.96 7.14
C PRO A 174 8.81 2.79 5.85
N LYS A 175 8.80 4.12 5.98
CA LYS A 175 8.79 5.06 4.85
C LYS A 175 10.14 5.19 4.13
N ASP A 176 11.02 4.21 4.25
CA ASP A 176 12.40 4.22 3.74
C ASP A 176 12.51 4.12 2.20
N GLY A 177 11.39 4.17 1.50
CA GLY A 177 11.34 4.26 0.03
C GLY A 177 11.85 3.04 -0.74
N ARG A 178 12.37 2.00 -0.06
CA ARG A 178 13.01 0.84 -0.69
C ARG A 178 12.03 -0.26 -1.14
N PHE A 179 10.81 -0.30 -0.59
CA PHE A 179 9.89 -1.43 -0.77
C PHE A 179 8.48 -1.00 -1.20
N PHE A 180 8.35 -0.32 -2.33
CA PHE A 180 7.07 -0.22 -3.02
C PHE A 180 6.92 -1.42 -3.95
N CYS A 181 6.34 -2.51 -3.44
CA CYS A 181 6.04 -3.70 -4.22
C CYS A 181 4.53 -3.76 -4.50
N GLY A 182 4.16 -4.21 -5.70
CA GLY A 182 2.78 -4.35 -6.14
C GLY A 182 2.20 -3.12 -6.83
N VAL A 183 1.08 -3.35 -7.54
CA VAL A 183 0.34 -2.31 -8.25
C VAL A 183 -0.40 -1.42 -7.24
N PRO A 184 -0.36 -0.08 -7.34
CA PRO A 184 -1.15 0.83 -6.51
C PRO A 184 -2.66 0.55 -6.61
N THR A 185 -3.40 0.69 -5.49
CA THR A 185 -4.87 0.56 -5.46
C THR A 185 -5.53 1.54 -6.41
N THR A 186 -5.07 2.78 -6.41
CA THR A 186 -5.48 3.85 -7.33
C THR A 186 -5.26 3.48 -8.79
N MET A 187 -4.11 2.86 -9.11
CA MET A 187 -3.82 2.40 -10.48
C MET A 187 -4.75 1.27 -10.90
N ALA A 188 -5.01 0.31 -10.01
CA ALA A 188 -5.95 -0.78 -10.30
C ALA A 188 -7.36 -0.24 -10.54
N ALA A 189 -7.83 0.70 -9.71
CA ALA A 189 -9.10 1.37 -9.89
C ALA A 189 -9.15 2.19 -11.19
N ALA A 190 -8.07 2.90 -11.53
CA ALA A 190 -7.96 3.64 -12.78
C ALA A 190 -8.07 2.71 -14.00
N VAL A 191 -7.35 1.58 -14.00
CA VAL A 191 -7.40 0.60 -15.09
C VAL A 191 -8.81 0.05 -15.26
N LEU A 192 -9.47 -0.37 -14.17
CA LEU A 192 -10.83 -0.90 -14.22
C LEU A 192 -11.85 0.18 -14.62
N GLY A 193 -11.74 1.38 -14.03
CA GLY A 193 -12.62 2.51 -14.36
C GLY A 193 -12.50 2.94 -15.81
N ILE A 194 -11.31 3.08 -16.35
CA ILE A 194 -11.07 3.45 -17.75
C ILE A 194 -11.56 2.33 -18.67
N ALA A 195 -11.29 1.05 -18.36
CA ALA A 195 -11.79 -0.07 -19.17
C ALA A 195 -13.32 -0.03 -19.34
N MET A 196 -14.04 0.26 -18.24
CA MET A 196 -15.51 0.39 -18.28
C MET A 196 -15.96 1.66 -19.01
N LEU A 197 -15.27 2.79 -18.79
CA LEU A 197 -15.59 4.08 -19.43
C LEU A 197 -15.46 4.02 -20.95
N ILE A 198 -14.41 3.36 -21.47
CA ILE A 198 -14.20 3.16 -22.91
C ILE A 198 -15.10 2.06 -23.49
N GLY A 199 -15.89 1.40 -22.65
CA GLY A 199 -16.78 0.31 -23.07
C GLY A 199 -16.01 -0.89 -23.60
N LEU A 200 -14.91 -1.27 -22.94
CA LEU A 200 -14.12 -2.45 -23.29
C LEU A 200 -14.96 -3.71 -23.01
N ARG A 201 -15.32 -4.43 -24.07
CA ARG A 201 -16.08 -5.68 -23.98
C ARG A 201 -15.13 -6.85 -24.22
N LEU A 202 -14.81 -7.57 -23.16
CA LEU A 202 -14.05 -8.81 -23.22
C LEU A 202 -14.98 -10.00 -22.95
N PRO A 203 -14.66 -11.21 -23.44
CA PRO A 203 -15.37 -12.43 -23.03
C PRO A 203 -15.41 -12.52 -21.50
N GLY A 204 -16.52 -12.97 -20.93
CA GLY A 204 -16.75 -12.93 -19.48
C GLY A 204 -15.66 -13.59 -18.65
N LEU A 205 -15.18 -14.78 -19.05
CA LEU A 205 -14.06 -15.45 -18.36
C LEU A 205 -12.74 -14.67 -18.45
N VAL A 206 -12.49 -13.99 -19.58
CA VAL A 206 -11.31 -13.14 -19.74
C VAL A 206 -11.40 -11.92 -18.83
N SER A 207 -12.60 -11.31 -18.72
CA SER A 207 -12.83 -10.19 -17.79
C SER A 207 -12.59 -10.61 -16.34
N VAL A 208 -13.16 -11.72 -15.89
CA VAL A 208 -12.96 -12.26 -14.54
C VAL A 208 -11.49 -12.55 -14.27
N THR A 209 -10.79 -13.19 -15.21
CA THR A 209 -9.37 -13.49 -15.08
C THR A 209 -8.53 -12.21 -15.01
N ALA A 210 -8.83 -11.21 -15.84
CA ALA A 210 -8.12 -9.93 -15.83
C ALA A 210 -8.29 -9.19 -14.50
N VAL A 211 -9.51 -9.18 -13.93
CA VAL A 211 -9.79 -8.60 -12.61
C VAL A 211 -9.02 -9.33 -11.52
N ALA A 212 -9.02 -10.68 -11.54
CA ALA A 212 -8.30 -11.49 -10.55
C ALA A 212 -6.78 -11.29 -10.64
N VAL A 213 -6.20 -11.27 -11.86
CA VAL A 213 -4.77 -11.00 -12.08
C VAL A 213 -4.39 -9.61 -11.56
N LEU A 214 -5.21 -8.60 -11.81
CA LEU A 214 -4.98 -7.25 -11.34
C LEU A 214 -5.02 -7.18 -9.81
N ALA A 215 -5.98 -7.88 -9.17
CA ALA A 215 -6.06 -8.00 -7.72
C ALA A 215 -4.79 -8.64 -7.12
N LEU A 216 -4.34 -9.76 -7.67
CA LEU A 216 -3.12 -10.44 -7.23
C LEU A 216 -1.87 -9.58 -7.46
N ALA A 217 -1.83 -8.81 -8.55
CA ALA A 217 -0.75 -7.88 -8.83
C ALA A 217 -0.62 -6.77 -7.75
N MET A 218 -1.72 -6.36 -7.09
CA MET A 218 -1.69 -5.38 -5.99
C MET A 218 -0.93 -5.89 -4.75
N VAL A 219 -1.03 -7.17 -4.42
CA VAL A 219 -0.38 -7.79 -3.25
C VAL A 219 0.98 -8.38 -3.59
N SER A 220 1.29 -8.52 -4.88
CA SER A 220 2.55 -9.09 -5.34
C SER A 220 3.77 -8.33 -4.81
N SER A 221 4.88 -9.04 -4.64
CA SER A 221 6.18 -8.45 -4.25
C SER A 221 7.00 -7.98 -5.47
N PHE A 222 6.40 -7.89 -6.64
CA PHE A 222 7.10 -7.44 -7.84
C PHE A 222 7.37 -5.93 -7.82
N PRO A 223 8.58 -5.48 -8.18
CA PRO A 223 8.91 -4.07 -8.31
C PRO A 223 8.30 -3.51 -9.60
N TYR A 224 7.14 -2.88 -9.50
CA TYR A 224 6.56 -2.16 -10.64
C TYR A 224 7.23 -0.80 -10.85
N ALA A 225 7.25 -0.35 -12.10
CA ALA A 225 7.78 0.97 -12.42
C ALA A 225 6.96 2.05 -11.69
N LYS A 226 7.64 2.93 -10.94
CA LYS A 226 6.99 4.06 -10.28
C LYS A 226 6.35 4.95 -11.35
N LEU A 227 5.09 5.35 -11.17
CA LEU A 227 4.36 6.22 -12.10
C LEU A 227 5.16 7.49 -12.45
N ALA A 228 5.88 8.04 -11.46
CA ALA A 228 6.78 9.19 -11.67
C ALA A 228 7.91 8.93 -12.69
N ARG A 229 8.39 7.69 -12.84
CA ARG A 229 9.37 7.34 -13.88
C ARG A 229 8.73 7.24 -15.27
N ILE A 230 7.49 6.79 -15.33
CA ILE A 230 6.74 6.70 -16.59
C ILE A 230 6.46 8.12 -17.10
N VAL A 231 6.03 9.03 -16.21
CA VAL A 231 5.78 10.44 -16.57
C VAL A 231 7.08 11.18 -16.96
N ALA A 232 8.22 10.77 -16.40
CA ALA A 232 9.53 11.35 -16.75
C ALA A 232 10.13 10.83 -18.06
N LEU A 233 9.42 9.96 -18.80
CA LEU A 233 9.85 9.52 -20.12
C LEU A 233 9.88 10.70 -21.11
N PRO A 234 10.82 10.68 -22.09
CA PRO A 234 10.91 11.75 -23.08
C PRO A 234 9.59 11.90 -23.86
N ALA A 235 9.20 13.12 -24.14
CA ALA A 235 7.89 13.48 -24.71
C ALA A 235 7.56 12.73 -26.01
N TRP A 236 8.56 12.41 -26.84
CA TRP A 236 8.37 11.67 -28.09
C TRP A 236 7.85 10.24 -27.87
N LEU A 237 8.17 9.62 -26.73
CA LEU A 237 7.69 8.27 -26.41
C LEU A 237 6.17 8.25 -26.18
N TRP A 238 5.56 9.38 -25.81
CA TRP A 238 4.12 9.52 -25.65
C TRP A 238 3.36 9.60 -26.97
N LEU A 239 4.09 9.83 -28.08
CA LEU A 239 3.50 9.79 -29.42
C LEU A 239 3.05 8.37 -29.82
N VAL A 240 3.72 7.33 -29.31
CA VAL A 240 3.37 5.93 -29.61
C VAL A 240 1.98 5.56 -29.06
N PRO A 241 1.69 5.72 -27.76
CA PRO A 241 0.35 5.46 -27.26
C PRO A 241 -0.71 6.44 -27.83
N LEU A 242 -0.31 7.67 -28.15
CA LEU A 242 -1.21 8.63 -28.79
C LEU A 242 -1.60 8.16 -30.21
N ALA A 243 -0.64 7.78 -31.04
CA ALA A 243 -0.90 7.25 -32.36
C ALA A 243 -1.71 5.95 -32.31
N GLY A 244 -1.38 5.05 -31.38
CA GLY A 244 -2.15 3.83 -31.13
C GLY A 244 -3.60 4.13 -30.72
N ALA A 245 -3.81 5.09 -29.86
CA ALA A 245 -5.16 5.49 -29.42
C ALA A 245 -5.98 6.12 -30.54
N LEU A 246 -5.36 6.78 -31.50
CA LEU A 246 -6.01 7.29 -32.70
C LEU A 246 -6.44 6.17 -33.68
N LEU A 247 -5.71 5.06 -33.69
CA LEU A 247 -6.06 3.89 -34.51
C LEU A 247 -7.14 3.04 -33.83
N ASP A 248 -6.89 2.60 -32.61
CA ASP A 248 -7.85 1.89 -31.74
C ASP A 248 -7.47 2.08 -30.28
N TYR A 249 -8.24 2.95 -29.59
CA TYR A 249 -8.02 3.26 -28.19
C TYR A 249 -8.22 2.06 -27.25
N ARG A 250 -9.06 1.06 -27.64
CA ARG A 250 -9.31 -0.13 -26.83
C ARG A 250 -8.13 -1.08 -26.86
N ILE A 251 -7.60 -1.36 -28.05
CA ILE A 251 -6.41 -2.21 -28.23
C ILE A 251 -5.21 -1.55 -27.56
N THR A 252 -5.00 -0.26 -27.78
CA THR A 252 -3.91 0.50 -27.16
C THR A 252 -3.97 0.44 -25.64
N PHE A 253 -5.16 0.60 -25.06
CA PHE A 253 -5.35 0.48 -23.62
C PHE A 253 -4.96 -0.90 -23.11
N VAL A 254 -5.44 -1.98 -23.74
CA VAL A 254 -5.11 -3.37 -23.34
C VAL A 254 -3.60 -3.63 -23.43
N VAL A 255 -2.96 -3.16 -24.50
CA VAL A 255 -1.50 -3.31 -24.71
C VAL A 255 -0.73 -2.56 -23.62
N LEU A 256 -1.09 -1.31 -23.31
CA LEU A 256 -0.41 -0.51 -22.28
C LEU A 256 -0.55 -1.14 -20.90
N VAL A 257 -1.75 -1.60 -20.53
CA VAL A 257 -1.99 -2.30 -19.27
C VAL A 257 -1.20 -3.61 -19.22
N GLY A 258 -1.18 -4.39 -20.31
CA GLY A 258 -0.40 -5.61 -20.43
C GLY A 258 1.10 -5.37 -20.25
N ILE A 259 1.67 -4.38 -20.93
CA ILE A 259 3.08 -3.98 -20.78
C ILE A 259 3.38 -3.57 -19.34
N TYR A 260 2.50 -2.77 -18.72
CA TYR A 260 2.66 -2.35 -17.33
C TYR A 260 2.66 -3.55 -16.38
N LEU A 261 1.69 -4.47 -16.49
CA LEU A 261 1.61 -5.66 -15.64
C LEU A 261 2.79 -6.61 -15.85
N LEU A 262 3.25 -6.79 -17.07
CA LEU A 262 4.43 -7.62 -17.39
C LEU A 262 5.74 -6.98 -16.92
N SER A 263 5.80 -5.66 -16.78
CA SER A 263 7.00 -4.96 -16.31
C SER A 263 7.46 -5.41 -14.93
N GLY A 264 6.53 -5.72 -14.01
CA GLY A 264 6.84 -6.19 -12.67
C GLY A 264 7.63 -7.50 -12.64
N PRO A 265 7.10 -8.61 -13.19
CA PRO A 265 7.82 -9.89 -13.29
C PRO A 265 9.14 -9.77 -14.04
N VAL A 266 9.18 -9.00 -15.14
CA VAL A 266 10.41 -8.82 -15.94
C VAL A 266 11.49 -8.10 -15.14
N LEU A 267 11.16 -7.03 -14.44
CA LEU A 267 12.12 -6.30 -13.60
C LEU A 267 12.61 -7.18 -12.44
N TRP A 268 11.73 -7.98 -11.84
CA TRP A 268 12.11 -8.92 -10.79
C TRP A 268 13.07 -10.01 -11.27
N LEU A 269 12.82 -10.61 -12.46
CA LEU A 269 13.70 -11.58 -13.08
C LEU A 269 15.08 -10.98 -13.41
N ARG A 270 15.10 -9.73 -13.90
CA ARG A 270 16.35 -9.00 -14.16
C ARG A 270 17.14 -8.73 -12.88
N ALA A 271 16.46 -8.33 -11.80
CA ALA A 271 17.09 -8.07 -10.50
C ALA A 271 17.71 -9.35 -9.90
N ARG A 272 17.09 -10.51 -10.09
CA ARG A 272 17.63 -11.80 -9.63
C ARG A 272 18.85 -12.27 -10.44
N ARG A 273 18.98 -11.85 -11.69
CA ARG A 273 20.09 -12.25 -12.58
C ARG A 273 21.34 -11.39 -12.42
N GLN A 274 21.27 -10.27 -11.69
CA GLN A 274 22.47 -9.51 -11.34
C GLN A 274 23.15 -10.20 -10.15
N PRO A 275 24.35 -10.81 -10.32
CA PRO A 275 25.12 -11.35 -9.21
C PRO A 275 25.42 -10.19 -8.27
N VAL A 276 25.32 -10.43 -6.97
CA VAL A 276 25.79 -9.52 -5.94
C VAL A 276 27.28 -9.29 -6.23
N ALA A 277 27.62 -8.16 -6.86
CA ALA A 277 29.00 -7.75 -7.02
C ALA A 277 29.56 -7.63 -5.61
N GLY A 278 30.53 -8.52 -5.32
CA GLY A 278 31.08 -8.73 -4.00
C GLY A 278 31.52 -7.42 -3.37
N GLY A 279 31.06 -7.19 -2.13
CA GLY A 279 31.68 -6.22 -1.27
C GLY A 279 33.06 -6.74 -0.90
N HIS A 280 34.05 -5.98 -1.25
CA HIS A 280 35.39 -5.99 -0.64
C HIS A 280 35.45 -4.86 0.38
#